data_9f025e1e395d46c5a5c75d2e636716b5
#
_entry.id   9f025e1e395d46c5a5c75d2e636716b5
#
_cell.length_a   1.000
_cell.length_b   1.000
_cell.length_c   1.000
_cell.angle_alpha   90.00
_cell.angle_beta   90.00
_cell.angle_gamma   90.00
#
_symmetry.space_group_name_H-M   'P 1'
#
loop_
_entity.id
_entity.type
_entity.pdbx_description
1 polymer ?
#
loop_
_entity_poly.entity_id
_entity_poly.type
_entity_poly.pdbx_seq_one_letter_code
_entity_poly.pdbx_strand_id
1 'polypeptide(L)'
;MHKLAVKKLFLEIAPGQTRLGFFGKDDRLLDVWFDSLHRPNLIGSVHNIRIERVFPNQNRATGRLDDGMLISVRLRKADAALANAGAILPVTITAAPRHGKPWQAMIGARLASDCMILLIGLPEGAATTGLSSRIPVEQRAALKARLAAEAMHELPAGFGVILRQNGVDLPTFASEVSRLVDMWQKSASDLPKNQTGTIFDGGSLLA
;
A
#
# COMPACT_ATOMS: atom_id res chain seq x y z
N MET A 1 -9.73 13.56 10.46
CA MET A 1 -10.86 12.82 9.82
C MET A 1 -11.84 12.48 10.91
N HIS A 2 -13.11 12.98 10.83
CA HIS A 2 -14.16 12.51 11.74
C HIS A 2 -14.35 11.01 11.50
N LYS A 3 -14.31 10.22 12.59
CA LYS A 3 -14.75 8.81 12.54
C LYS A 3 -16.23 8.82 12.12
N LEU A 4 -16.49 8.46 10.87
CA LEU A 4 -17.85 8.28 10.40
C LEU A 4 -18.45 7.10 11.19
N ALA A 5 -19.47 7.39 12.01
CA ALA A 5 -20.15 6.36 12.78
C ALA A 5 -21.07 5.55 11.86
N VAL A 6 -20.53 4.55 11.19
CA VAL A 6 -21.29 3.61 10.35
C VAL A 6 -22.20 2.78 11.24
N LYS A 7 -23.49 2.70 10.87
CA LYS A 7 -24.54 1.93 11.57
C LYS A 7 -25.10 0.81 10.71
N LYS A 8 -25.16 1.02 9.40
CA LYS A 8 -25.62 0.01 8.44
C LYS A 8 -24.63 -0.10 7.30
N LEU A 9 -24.48 -1.30 6.80
CA LEU A 9 -23.66 -1.64 5.66
C LEU A 9 -24.54 -2.38 4.65
N PHE A 10 -24.59 -1.88 3.43
CA PHE A 10 -25.27 -2.52 2.32
C PHE A 10 -24.26 -3.07 1.34
N LEU A 11 -24.36 -4.35 1.05
CA LEU A 11 -23.59 -5.03 0.02
C LEU A 11 -24.53 -5.40 -1.12
N GLU A 12 -24.25 -4.88 -2.31
CA GLU A 12 -24.91 -5.27 -3.56
C GLU A 12 -23.89 -6.02 -4.42
N ILE A 13 -24.26 -7.23 -4.82
CA ILE A 13 -23.46 -8.05 -5.72
C ILE A 13 -24.25 -8.20 -7.02
N ALA A 14 -23.72 -7.64 -8.10
CA ALA A 14 -24.24 -7.76 -9.44
C ALA A 14 -23.21 -8.43 -10.36
N PRO A 15 -23.60 -8.99 -11.51
CA PRO A 15 -22.65 -9.54 -12.46
C PRO A 15 -21.59 -8.50 -12.86
N GLY A 16 -20.32 -8.78 -12.54
CA GLY A 16 -19.18 -7.92 -12.87
C GLY A 16 -19.01 -6.66 -12.00
N GLN A 17 -19.84 -6.44 -10.98
CA GLN A 17 -19.70 -5.31 -10.07
C GLN A 17 -20.20 -5.62 -8.66
N THR A 18 -19.44 -5.18 -7.68
CA THR A 18 -19.84 -5.17 -6.26
C THR A 18 -19.90 -3.73 -5.76
N ARG A 19 -20.92 -3.38 -4.98
CA ARG A 19 -21.07 -2.07 -4.35
C ARG A 19 -21.24 -2.23 -2.86
N LEU A 20 -20.57 -1.40 -2.08
CA LEU A 20 -20.64 -1.38 -0.64
C LEU A 20 -21.03 0.04 -0.18
N GLY A 21 -22.23 0.18 0.35
CA GLY A 21 -22.76 1.44 0.88
C GLY A 21 -22.65 1.48 2.41
N PHE A 22 -22.13 2.59 2.94
CA PHE A 22 -21.97 2.84 4.36
C PHE A 22 -22.98 3.90 4.79
N PHE A 23 -23.83 3.58 5.78
CA PHE A 23 -24.90 4.45 6.23
C PHE A 23 -24.74 4.83 7.71
N GLY A 24 -25.10 6.07 8.04
CA GLY A 24 -25.16 6.61 9.40
C GLY A 24 -26.42 6.20 10.16
N LYS A 25 -26.64 6.82 11.34
CA LYS A 25 -27.79 6.52 12.23
C LYS A 25 -29.14 6.93 11.62
N ASP A 26 -29.14 7.93 10.78
CA ASP A 26 -30.28 8.57 10.12
C ASP A 26 -30.53 8.04 8.70
N ASP A 27 -29.99 6.86 8.40
CA ASP A 27 -30.00 6.25 7.06
C ASP A 27 -29.33 7.13 5.98
N ARG A 28 -28.56 8.13 6.38
CA ARG A 28 -27.78 8.96 5.49
C ARG A 28 -26.60 8.17 4.92
N LEU A 29 -26.45 8.16 3.61
CA LEU A 29 -25.30 7.58 2.93
C LEU A 29 -24.04 8.39 3.28
N LEU A 30 -23.05 7.72 3.86
CA LEU A 30 -21.78 8.31 4.29
C LEU A 30 -20.68 8.11 3.25
N ASP A 31 -20.64 6.92 2.65
CA ASP A 31 -19.62 6.55 1.67
C ASP A 31 -20.11 5.40 0.79
N VAL A 32 -19.55 5.27 -0.41
CA VAL A 32 -19.82 4.17 -1.34
C VAL A 32 -18.51 3.66 -1.92
N TRP A 33 -18.30 2.35 -1.86
CA TRP A 33 -17.19 1.69 -2.49
C TRP A 33 -17.68 0.83 -3.66
N PHE A 34 -16.89 0.83 -4.72
CA PHE A 34 -17.16 0.05 -5.91
C PHE A 34 -15.99 -0.87 -6.20
N ASP A 35 -16.29 -2.11 -6.52
CA ASP A 35 -15.36 -3.04 -7.13
C ASP A 35 -15.95 -3.55 -8.45
N SER A 36 -15.15 -3.64 -9.49
CA SER A 36 -15.60 -4.02 -10.83
C SER A 36 -14.57 -4.92 -11.49
N LEU A 37 -15.03 -6.04 -12.03
CA LEU A 37 -14.18 -6.96 -12.81
C LEU A 37 -13.55 -6.28 -14.04
N HIS A 38 -14.23 -5.27 -14.62
CA HIS A 38 -13.72 -4.54 -15.78
C HIS A 38 -12.79 -3.39 -15.42
N ARG A 39 -12.82 -2.93 -14.16
CA ARG A 39 -11.97 -1.86 -13.63
C ARG A 39 -11.63 -2.16 -12.18
N PRO A 40 -10.79 -3.16 -11.92
CA PRO A 40 -10.43 -3.55 -10.56
C PRO A 40 -9.77 -2.37 -9.84
N ASN A 41 -10.02 -2.28 -8.55
CA ASN A 41 -9.32 -1.32 -7.72
C ASN A 41 -7.90 -1.83 -7.44
N LEU A 42 -6.93 -1.25 -8.11
CA LEU A 42 -5.52 -1.63 -7.95
C LEU A 42 -4.83 -0.94 -6.76
N ILE A 43 -5.53 -0.08 -5.99
CA ILE A 43 -4.90 0.61 -4.86
C ILE A 43 -4.44 -0.42 -3.82
N GLY A 44 -3.13 -0.37 -3.49
CA GLY A 44 -2.50 -1.33 -2.58
C GLY A 44 -1.89 -2.55 -3.28
N SER A 45 -2.20 -2.80 -4.55
CA SER A 45 -1.53 -3.87 -5.30
C SER A 45 -0.05 -3.56 -5.54
N VAL A 46 0.74 -4.61 -5.66
CA VAL A 46 2.19 -4.55 -5.91
C VAL A 46 2.51 -5.27 -7.21
N HIS A 47 3.23 -4.59 -8.07
CA HIS A 47 3.63 -5.10 -9.38
C HIS A 47 5.11 -4.87 -9.64
N ASN A 48 5.77 -5.81 -10.31
CA ASN A 48 7.03 -5.53 -10.99
C ASN A 48 6.71 -4.88 -12.33
N ILE A 49 7.18 -3.66 -12.54
CA ILE A 49 7.02 -2.96 -13.82
C ILE A 49 8.37 -2.63 -14.42
N ARG A 50 8.42 -2.62 -15.76
CA ARG A 50 9.58 -2.07 -16.48
C ARG A 50 9.44 -0.55 -16.56
N ILE A 51 10.45 0.17 -16.10
CA ILE A 51 10.54 1.63 -16.24
C ILE A 51 10.79 1.94 -17.73
N GLU A 52 9.88 2.69 -18.34
CA GLU A 52 9.99 3.10 -19.74
C GLU A 52 10.70 4.45 -19.87
N ARG A 53 10.35 5.42 -19.02
CA ARG A 53 10.91 6.76 -19.07
C ARG A 53 11.05 7.35 -17.67
N VAL A 54 12.13 8.10 -17.46
CA VAL A 54 12.39 8.84 -16.22
C VAL A 54 12.33 10.34 -16.50
N PHE A 55 11.71 11.09 -15.59
CA PHE A 55 11.58 12.55 -15.61
C PHE A 55 12.22 13.13 -14.35
N PRO A 56 13.55 13.32 -14.31
CA PRO A 56 14.26 13.70 -13.08
C PRO A 56 13.74 15.01 -12.49
N ASN A 57 13.49 16.02 -13.33
CA ASN A 57 13.00 17.34 -12.90
C ASN A 57 11.59 17.30 -12.28
N GLN A 58 10.83 16.23 -12.49
CA GLN A 58 9.49 16.05 -11.94
C GLN A 58 9.47 15.03 -10.80
N ASN A 59 10.62 14.42 -10.47
CA ASN A 59 10.70 13.29 -9.54
C ASN A 59 9.71 12.17 -9.88
N ARG A 60 9.64 11.80 -11.17
CA ARG A 60 8.73 10.82 -11.71
C ARG A 60 9.37 9.89 -12.72
N ALA A 61 8.80 8.71 -12.83
CA ALA A 61 9.04 7.78 -13.92
C ALA A 61 7.69 7.26 -14.46
N THR A 62 7.71 6.63 -15.61
CA THR A 62 6.55 5.91 -16.17
C THR A 62 6.94 4.50 -16.53
N GLY A 63 5.95 3.62 -16.49
CA GLY A 63 6.03 2.23 -16.94
C GLY A 63 4.63 1.71 -17.19
N ARG A 64 4.51 0.41 -17.52
CA ARG A 64 3.22 -0.23 -17.79
C ARG A 64 3.04 -1.49 -16.96
N LEU A 65 1.79 -1.78 -16.63
CA LEU A 65 1.36 -3.11 -16.20
C LEU A 65 1.28 -4.06 -17.42
N ASP A 66 1.11 -5.35 -17.17
CA ASP A 66 1.07 -6.37 -18.21
C ASP A 66 -0.11 -6.21 -19.18
N ASP A 67 -1.21 -5.61 -18.71
CA ASP A 67 -2.37 -5.25 -19.53
C ASP A 67 -2.19 -3.97 -20.36
N GLY A 68 -1.00 -3.35 -20.32
CA GLY A 68 -0.68 -2.11 -21.01
C GLY A 68 -1.07 -0.83 -20.29
N MET A 69 -1.70 -0.90 -19.11
CA MET A 69 -2.08 0.29 -18.33
C MET A 69 -0.85 1.12 -17.95
N LEU A 70 -0.90 2.42 -18.26
CA LEU A 70 0.16 3.37 -17.93
C LEU A 70 0.18 3.68 -16.43
N ILE A 71 1.36 3.57 -15.84
CA ILE A 71 1.62 3.88 -14.43
C ILE A 71 2.58 5.07 -14.33
N SER A 72 2.23 6.03 -13.50
CA SER A 72 3.12 7.14 -13.11
C SER A 72 3.71 6.86 -11.74
N VAL A 73 5.02 6.64 -11.69
CA VAL A 73 5.75 6.29 -10.47
C VAL A 73 6.36 7.54 -9.86
N ARG A 74 6.04 7.83 -8.61
CA ARG A 74 6.70 8.90 -7.85
C ARG A 74 8.05 8.40 -7.36
N LEU A 75 9.11 9.17 -7.66
CA LEU A 75 10.46 8.91 -7.19
C LEU A 75 10.76 9.74 -5.94
N ARG A 76 11.31 9.11 -4.92
CA ARG A 76 11.96 9.80 -3.80
C ARG A 76 13.44 9.99 -4.15
N LYS A 77 14.14 10.85 -3.45
CA LYS A 77 15.57 11.09 -3.66
C LYS A 77 16.41 9.79 -3.60
N ALA A 78 16.05 8.88 -2.67
CA ALA A 78 16.69 7.57 -2.55
C ALA A 78 16.40 6.61 -3.71
N ASP A 79 15.31 6.81 -4.44
CA ASP A 79 14.88 5.93 -5.52
C ASP A 79 15.56 6.30 -6.87
N ALA A 80 16.18 7.49 -6.96
CA ALA A 80 16.71 8.03 -8.21
C ALA A 80 17.82 7.16 -8.82
N ALA A 81 18.64 6.51 -8.01
CA ALA A 81 19.69 5.61 -8.47
C ALA A 81 19.15 4.29 -9.05
N LEU A 82 17.96 3.87 -8.63
CA LEU A 82 17.33 2.60 -9.05
C LEU A 82 16.48 2.78 -10.32
N ALA A 83 15.89 3.95 -10.50
CA ALA A 83 14.90 4.21 -11.54
C ALA A 83 15.56 4.62 -12.87
N ASN A 84 16.13 3.65 -13.57
CA ASN A 84 16.66 3.85 -14.91
C ASN A 84 15.71 3.24 -15.96
N ALA A 85 15.70 3.81 -17.18
CA ALA A 85 14.93 3.23 -18.28
C ALA A 85 15.39 1.77 -18.53
N GLY A 86 14.42 0.87 -18.64
CA GLY A 86 14.65 -0.58 -18.77
C GLY A 86 14.72 -1.34 -17.43
N ALA A 87 14.94 -0.66 -16.31
CA ALA A 87 14.96 -1.31 -14.99
C ALA A 87 13.58 -1.92 -14.67
N ILE A 88 13.57 -3.13 -14.09
CA ILE A 88 12.35 -3.74 -13.54
C ILE A 88 12.37 -3.53 -12.04
N LEU A 89 11.33 -2.89 -11.53
CA LEU A 89 11.24 -2.50 -10.11
C LEU A 89 9.86 -2.82 -9.55
N PRO A 90 9.81 -3.28 -8.29
CA PRO A 90 8.54 -3.40 -7.58
C PRO A 90 7.96 -2.02 -7.30
N VAL A 91 6.69 -1.85 -7.59
CA VAL A 91 5.92 -0.64 -7.30
C VAL A 91 4.63 -0.98 -6.59
N THR A 92 4.20 -0.14 -5.68
CA THR A 92 2.88 -0.22 -5.03
C THR A 92 1.98 0.85 -5.63
N ILE A 93 0.80 0.46 -6.09
CA ILE A 93 -0.22 1.39 -6.58
C ILE A 93 -0.80 2.17 -5.41
N THR A 94 -0.83 3.50 -5.51
CA THR A 94 -1.21 4.39 -4.40
C THR A 94 -2.45 5.22 -4.65
N ALA A 95 -2.81 5.45 -5.91
CA ALA A 95 -4.02 6.18 -6.27
C ALA A 95 -4.53 5.82 -7.66
N ALA A 96 -5.85 5.83 -7.79
CA ALA A 96 -6.56 5.62 -9.04
C ALA A 96 -6.37 6.81 -10.02
N PRO A 97 -6.61 6.58 -11.32
CA PRO A 97 -6.61 7.64 -12.34
C PRO A 97 -7.60 8.75 -11.99
N ARG A 98 -7.17 9.99 -12.16
CA ARG A 98 -8.05 11.17 -11.98
C ARG A 98 -7.74 12.23 -13.02
N HIS A 99 -8.76 12.81 -13.64
CA HIS A 99 -8.60 13.96 -14.55
C HIS A 99 -7.52 13.73 -15.63
N GLY A 100 -7.55 12.58 -16.31
CA GLY A 100 -6.59 12.24 -17.36
C GLY A 100 -5.19 11.85 -16.87
N LYS A 101 -4.95 11.80 -15.56
CA LYS A 101 -3.70 11.29 -14.99
C LYS A 101 -3.75 9.76 -14.92
N PRO A 102 -2.66 9.04 -15.21
CA PRO A 102 -2.58 7.61 -15.07
C PRO A 102 -2.63 7.16 -13.59
N TRP A 103 -2.71 5.87 -13.36
CA TRP A 103 -2.51 5.27 -12.04
C TRP A 103 -1.23 5.81 -11.42
N GLN A 104 -1.28 6.11 -10.11
CA GLN A 104 -0.13 6.59 -9.38
C GLN A 104 0.48 5.46 -8.57
N ALA A 105 1.80 5.36 -8.58
CA ALA A 105 2.55 4.38 -7.81
C ALA A 105 3.77 5.00 -7.14
N MET A 106 4.37 4.24 -6.25
CA MET A 106 5.69 4.54 -5.67
C MET A 106 6.55 3.28 -5.66
N ILE A 107 7.87 3.45 -5.72
CA ILE A 107 8.83 2.34 -5.70
C ILE A 107 8.78 1.62 -4.36
N GLY A 108 8.93 0.32 -4.42
CA GLY A 108 8.97 -0.63 -3.30
C GLY A 108 7.64 -1.36 -3.08
N ALA A 109 7.74 -2.58 -2.60
CA ALA A 109 6.59 -3.37 -2.19
C ALA A 109 6.13 -2.94 -0.80
N ARG A 110 4.82 -2.69 -0.66
CA ARG A 110 4.21 -2.22 0.58
C ARG A 110 2.83 -2.81 0.76
N LEU A 111 2.56 -3.26 1.96
CA LEU A 111 1.22 -3.67 2.36
C LEU A 111 0.73 -2.72 3.46
N ALA A 112 -0.39 -2.02 3.21
CA ALA A 112 -0.89 -1.01 4.13
C ALA A 112 -2.19 -1.46 4.78
N SER A 113 -2.26 -1.33 6.11
CA SER A 113 -3.51 -1.31 6.87
C SER A 113 -3.82 0.12 7.35
N ASP A 114 -4.92 0.29 8.07
CA ASP A 114 -5.23 1.56 8.73
C ASP A 114 -4.21 1.96 9.78
N CYS A 115 -3.59 0.98 10.43
CA CYS A 115 -2.70 1.17 11.57
C CYS A 115 -1.23 1.18 11.20
N MET A 116 -0.82 0.40 10.19
CA MET A 116 0.58 0.18 9.83
C MET A 116 0.81 0.06 8.33
N ILE A 117 2.06 0.22 7.91
CA ILE A 117 2.51 -0.10 6.55
C ILE A 117 3.70 -1.06 6.70
N LEU A 118 3.54 -2.27 6.20
CA LEU A 118 4.64 -3.22 6.04
C LEU A 118 5.45 -2.83 4.80
N LEU A 119 6.76 -2.77 4.93
CA LEU A 119 7.72 -2.54 3.86
C LEU A 119 8.40 -3.87 3.54
N ILE A 120 8.54 -4.20 2.27
CA ILE A 120 9.08 -5.48 1.83
C ILE A 120 10.24 -5.27 0.86
N GLY A 121 11.28 -6.10 0.97
CA GLY A 121 12.47 -6.04 0.12
C GLY A 121 13.40 -4.88 0.48
N LEU A 122 13.48 -4.51 1.75
CA LEU A 122 14.44 -3.52 2.22
C LEU A 122 15.87 -4.04 2.05
N PRO A 123 16.81 -3.17 1.62
CA PRO A 123 18.21 -3.53 1.57
C PRO A 123 18.78 -3.76 2.98
N GLU A 124 19.85 -4.54 3.06
CA GLU A 124 20.56 -4.76 4.31
C GLU A 124 21.01 -3.42 4.94
N GLY A 125 20.88 -3.30 6.25
CA GLY A 125 21.20 -2.08 7.00
C GLY A 125 20.15 -0.95 6.88
N ALA A 126 19.06 -1.15 6.14
CA ALA A 126 17.98 -0.17 6.10
C ALA A 126 17.24 -0.11 7.47
N ALA A 127 16.70 1.07 7.79
CA ALA A 127 15.85 1.22 8.96
C ALA A 127 14.57 0.39 8.83
N THR A 128 14.38 -0.57 9.74
CA THR A 128 13.24 -1.49 9.73
C THR A 128 12.00 -0.94 10.42
N THR A 129 12.13 0.14 11.21
CA THR A 129 11.01 0.77 11.91
C THR A 129 10.90 2.25 11.59
N GLY A 130 9.69 2.74 11.39
CA GLY A 130 9.40 4.13 11.09
C GLY A 130 8.07 4.61 11.70
N LEU A 131 7.90 5.92 11.75
CA LEU A 131 6.67 6.57 12.21
C LEU A 131 6.14 7.51 11.14
N SER A 132 4.83 7.53 10.95
CA SER A 132 4.16 8.51 10.10
C SER A 132 4.47 9.94 10.55
N SER A 133 4.67 10.85 9.59
CA SER A 133 4.85 12.29 9.88
C SER A 133 3.63 12.94 10.56
N ARG A 134 2.47 12.29 10.51
CA ARG A 134 1.23 12.76 11.16
C ARG A 134 1.20 12.51 12.68
N ILE A 135 2.08 11.66 13.20
CA ILE A 135 2.20 11.40 14.64
C ILE A 135 2.86 12.61 15.30
N PRO A 136 2.26 13.18 16.37
CA PRO A 136 2.82 14.32 17.10
C PRO A 136 4.25 14.07 17.58
N VAL A 137 5.09 15.11 17.58
CA VAL A 137 6.52 15.00 17.86
C VAL A 137 6.78 14.47 19.28
N GLU A 138 5.98 14.91 20.24
CA GLU A 138 6.06 14.52 21.66
C GLU A 138 5.84 13.03 21.90
N GLN A 139 5.09 12.35 21.04
CA GLN A 139 4.78 10.92 21.16
C GLN A 139 5.82 10.03 20.46
N ARG A 140 6.62 10.61 19.54
CA ARG A 140 7.43 9.83 18.62
C ARG A 140 8.51 9.00 19.29
N ALA A 141 9.17 9.53 20.32
CA ALA A 141 10.25 8.83 21.01
C ALA A 141 9.73 7.56 21.70
N ALA A 142 8.65 7.68 22.48
CA ALA A 142 8.04 6.56 23.17
C ALA A 142 7.48 5.52 22.21
N LEU A 143 6.78 5.95 21.17
CA LEU A 143 6.22 5.04 20.15
C LEU A 143 7.30 4.34 19.33
N LYS A 144 8.40 5.00 19.03
CA LYS A 144 9.52 4.37 18.33
C LYS A 144 10.18 3.28 19.18
N ALA A 145 10.40 3.54 20.47
CA ALA A 145 10.94 2.56 21.39
C ALA A 145 10.00 1.35 21.54
N ARG A 146 8.71 1.60 21.73
CA ARG A 146 7.69 0.57 21.81
C ARG A 146 7.59 -0.26 20.51
N LEU A 147 7.59 0.40 19.34
CA LEU A 147 7.55 -0.28 18.05
C LEU A 147 8.78 -1.18 17.85
N ALA A 148 9.96 -0.72 18.23
CA ALA A 148 11.17 -1.52 18.17
C ALA A 148 11.10 -2.75 19.09
N ALA A 149 10.61 -2.58 20.32
CA ALA A 149 10.50 -3.67 21.29
C ALA A 149 9.47 -4.73 20.88
N GLU A 150 8.31 -4.32 20.37
CA GLU A 150 7.20 -5.24 20.08
C GLU A 150 7.21 -5.82 18.66
N ALA A 151 7.67 -5.03 17.67
CA ALA A 151 7.49 -5.39 16.26
C ALA A 151 8.71 -6.05 15.61
N MET A 152 9.93 -5.80 16.10
CA MET A 152 11.13 -6.28 15.40
C MET A 152 11.27 -7.80 15.38
N HIS A 153 10.79 -8.49 16.40
CA HIS A 153 10.84 -9.95 16.49
C HIS A 153 9.90 -10.64 15.49
N GLU A 154 8.88 -9.92 15.04
CA GLU A 154 7.89 -10.42 14.08
C GLU A 154 8.27 -10.13 12.62
N LEU A 155 9.31 -9.34 12.39
CA LEU A 155 9.72 -8.92 11.04
C LEU A 155 10.77 -9.89 10.48
N PRO A 156 10.48 -10.56 9.35
CA PRO A 156 11.49 -11.31 8.60
C PRO A 156 12.60 -10.40 8.07
N ALA A 157 13.75 -10.99 7.74
CA ALA A 157 14.85 -10.26 7.11
C ALA A 157 14.38 -9.55 5.83
N GLY A 158 14.80 -8.30 5.65
CA GLY A 158 14.38 -7.46 4.52
C GLY A 158 12.99 -6.84 4.65
N PHE A 159 12.33 -6.98 5.83
CA PHE A 159 11.05 -6.35 6.10
C PHE A 159 11.22 -5.16 7.05
N GLY A 160 10.27 -4.25 7.01
CA GLY A 160 10.18 -3.12 7.94
C GLY A 160 8.74 -2.68 8.12
N VAL A 161 8.50 -1.83 9.11
CA VAL A 161 7.16 -1.35 9.44
C VAL A 161 7.14 0.14 9.71
N ILE A 162 6.08 0.82 9.25
CA ILE A 162 5.80 2.21 9.57
C ILE A 162 4.49 2.27 10.34
N LEU A 163 4.54 2.75 11.59
CA LEU A 163 3.33 3.01 12.38
C LEU A 163 2.60 4.24 11.83
N ARG A 164 1.31 4.10 11.60
CA ARG A 164 0.42 5.19 11.20
C ARG A 164 -0.27 5.80 12.43
N GLN A 165 -0.85 6.99 12.28
CA GLN A 165 -1.53 7.67 13.37
C GLN A 165 -2.68 6.85 13.97
N ASN A 166 -3.44 6.15 13.16
CA ASN A 166 -4.55 5.32 13.65
C ASN A 166 -4.09 4.08 14.44
N GLY A 167 -2.80 3.73 14.38
CA GLY A 167 -2.24 2.60 15.10
C GLY A 167 -1.63 2.94 16.45
N VAL A 168 -1.61 4.23 16.87
CA VAL A 168 -0.95 4.66 18.11
C VAL A 168 -1.56 4.00 19.35
N ASP A 169 -2.87 3.79 19.33
CA ASP A 169 -3.67 3.25 20.44
C ASP A 169 -3.83 1.72 20.37
N LEU A 170 -3.11 1.03 19.47
CA LEU A 170 -3.15 -0.44 19.44
C LEU A 170 -2.65 -1.03 20.76
N PRO A 171 -3.34 -2.04 21.30
CA PRO A 171 -2.92 -2.72 22.53
C PRO A 171 -1.54 -3.36 22.37
N THR A 172 -1.24 -3.94 21.21
CA THR A 172 0.08 -4.46 20.84
C THR A 172 0.36 -4.24 19.36
N PHE A 173 1.60 -3.95 19.02
CA PHE A 173 2.04 -3.80 17.63
C PHE A 173 2.40 -5.15 17.00
N ALA A 174 2.83 -6.12 17.79
CA ALA A 174 3.25 -7.44 17.32
C ALA A 174 2.15 -8.14 16.52
N SER A 175 0.93 -8.19 17.04
CA SER A 175 -0.18 -8.88 16.38
C SER A 175 -0.54 -8.28 15.03
N GLU A 176 -0.48 -6.95 14.87
CA GLU A 176 -0.76 -6.30 13.59
C GLU A 176 0.39 -6.53 12.60
N VAL A 177 1.64 -6.55 13.07
CA VAL A 177 2.80 -6.88 12.23
C VAL A 177 2.72 -8.32 11.74
N SER A 178 2.51 -9.29 12.66
CA SER A 178 2.36 -10.70 12.29
C SER A 178 1.24 -10.90 11.27
N ARG A 179 0.08 -10.25 11.49
CA ARG A 179 -1.05 -10.32 10.55
C ARG A 179 -0.67 -9.82 9.15
N LEU A 180 0.06 -8.71 9.04
CA LEU A 180 0.49 -8.17 7.75
C LEU A 180 1.55 -9.05 7.08
N VAL A 181 2.49 -9.60 7.86
CA VAL A 181 3.50 -10.56 7.36
C VAL A 181 2.82 -11.82 6.83
N ASP A 182 1.91 -12.41 7.59
CA ASP A 182 1.14 -13.58 7.18
C ASP A 182 0.35 -13.33 5.90
N MET A 183 -0.34 -12.18 5.81
CA MET A 183 -1.10 -11.80 4.63
C MET A 183 -0.19 -11.72 3.40
N TRP A 184 0.97 -11.08 3.54
CA TRP A 184 1.95 -11.02 2.45
C TRP A 184 2.45 -12.40 2.05
N GLN A 185 2.88 -13.22 3.00
CA GLN A 185 3.44 -14.56 2.73
C GLN A 185 2.43 -15.51 2.07
N LYS A 186 1.13 -15.38 2.41
CA LYS A 186 0.07 -16.21 1.83
C LYS A 186 -0.38 -15.76 0.44
N SER A 187 -0.27 -14.46 0.14
CA SER A 187 -0.89 -13.88 -1.06
C SER A 187 0.10 -13.37 -2.09
N ALA A 188 1.38 -13.17 -1.72
CA ALA A 188 2.38 -12.72 -2.67
C ALA A 188 2.80 -13.85 -3.61
N SER A 189 2.84 -13.56 -4.90
CA SER A 189 3.35 -14.48 -5.90
C SER A 189 4.88 -14.53 -5.91
N ASP A 190 5.44 -15.68 -6.23
CA ASP A 190 6.90 -15.92 -6.34
C ASP A 190 7.41 -15.45 -7.71
N LEU A 191 7.17 -14.17 -8.03
CA LEU A 191 7.59 -13.59 -9.30
C LEU A 191 9.09 -13.28 -9.29
N PRO A 192 9.87 -13.73 -10.28
CA PRO A 192 11.28 -13.37 -10.39
C PRO A 192 11.49 -11.86 -10.48
N LYS A 193 12.53 -11.34 -9.81
CA LYS A 193 12.81 -9.89 -9.75
C LYS A 193 13.05 -9.24 -11.12
N ASN A 194 13.43 -10.02 -12.13
CA ASN A 194 13.68 -9.55 -13.49
C ASN A 194 12.50 -9.74 -14.44
N GLN A 195 11.35 -10.17 -13.93
CA GLN A 195 10.12 -10.37 -14.69
C GLN A 195 9.07 -9.35 -14.27
N THR A 196 8.35 -8.79 -15.26
CA THR A 196 7.16 -7.95 -14.99
C THR A 196 5.99 -8.82 -14.58
N GLY A 197 5.06 -8.28 -13.80
CA GLY A 197 3.87 -8.98 -13.37
C GLY A 197 3.36 -8.54 -12.02
N THR A 198 2.22 -9.11 -11.63
CA THR A 198 1.60 -8.86 -10.33
C THR A 198 2.29 -9.70 -9.25
N ILE A 199 2.79 -9.03 -8.21
CA ILE A 199 3.35 -9.67 -7.02
C ILE A 199 2.25 -9.87 -5.97
N PHE A 200 1.43 -8.84 -5.76
CA PHE A 200 0.34 -8.86 -4.79
C PHE A 200 -0.85 -8.08 -5.34
N ASP A 201 -2.02 -8.68 -5.34
CA ASP A 201 -3.21 -8.12 -6.00
C ASP A 201 -3.90 -7.01 -5.20
N GLY A 202 -3.53 -6.79 -3.95
CA GLY A 202 -4.11 -5.73 -3.11
C GLY A 202 -5.48 -6.07 -2.52
N GLY A 203 -6.09 -7.12 -2.97
CA GLY A 203 -7.40 -7.61 -2.51
C GLY A 203 -8.58 -6.86 -3.12
N SER A 204 -9.52 -7.62 -3.61
CA SER A 204 -10.88 -7.19 -3.91
C SER A 204 -11.62 -6.84 -2.60
N LEU A 205 -12.71 -6.07 -2.67
CA LEU A 205 -13.63 -5.85 -1.54
C LEU A 205 -14.20 -7.17 -0.94
N LEU A 206 -14.02 -8.28 -1.65
CA LEU A 206 -14.53 -9.60 -1.31
C LEU A 206 -13.42 -10.63 -0.97
N ALA A 207 -12.16 -10.21 -0.91
CA ALA A 207 -11.02 -11.06 -0.58
C ALA A 207 -10.72 -11.08 0.92
#